data_3e270bdbaa341196d112a49fc9575f97
#
_entry.id   3e270bdbaa341196d112a49fc9575f97
#
_cell.length_a   1.000
_cell.length_b   1.000
_cell.length_c   1.000
_cell.angle_alpha   90.00
_cell.angle_beta   90.00
_cell.angle_gamma   90.00
#
_symmetry.space_group_name_H-M   'P 1'
#
loop_
_entity.id
_entity.type
_entity.pdbx_description
1 polymer ?
#
loop_
_entity_poly.entity_id
_entity_poly.type
_entity_poly.pdbx_seq_one_letter_code
_entity_poly.pdbx_strand_id
1 'polypeptide(L)'
;MSAAPTTETKPTPPPVETLTVKVDGKAVTVPKLSPDHTGKLVPTNMIQACFAAGTMVPHYCYHPKLPIAGNCRMCLVEFGTPALGPDRKPVMNPDGTPKIAKSPRPAIACATPISPGMEIYTKTPAVKQMREGVLESLLINHPLDCPICDQAGECKLQEYSVDYGQ
;
A
#
# COMPACT_ATOMS: atom_id res chain seq x y z
N MET A 1 31.55 -48.22 16.93
CA MET A 1 30.46 -47.48 17.64
C MET A 1 30.21 -46.24 16.83
N SER A 2 29.16 -46.27 16.01
CA SER A 2 28.82 -45.17 15.08
C SER A 2 27.73 -44.31 15.73
N ALA A 3 28.02 -43.04 15.99
CA ALA A 3 27.06 -42.10 16.53
C ALA A 3 26.13 -41.58 15.41
N ALA A 4 24.83 -41.76 15.60
CA ALA A 4 23.81 -41.22 14.70
C ALA A 4 23.73 -39.68 14.78
N PRO A 5 23.48 -38.95 13.67
CA PRO A 5 23.32 -37.55 13.68
C PRO A 5 21.98 -37.14 14.32
N THR A 6 22.04 -36.33 15.37
CA THR A 6 20.89 -35.66 15.97
C THR A 6 20.35 -34.61 15.01
N THR A 7 19.16 -34.87 14.47
CA THR A 7 18.38 -33.87 13.70
C THR A 7 17.88 -32.79 14.65
N GLU A 8 18.53 -31.64 14.65
CA GLU A 8 17.99 -30.43 15.27
C GLU A 8 16.74 -29.97 14.53
N THR A 9 15.57 -30.15 15.15
CA THR A 9 14.30 -29.60 14.70
C THR A 9 14.35 -28.08 14.84
N LYS A 10 14.47 -27.38 13.70
CA LYS A 10 14.38 -25.93 13.61
C LYS A 10 13.03 -25.48 14.25
N PRO A 11 13.02 -24.54 15.20
CA PRO A 11 11.80 -24.12 15.87
C PRO A 11 10.81 -23.54 14.84
N THR A 12 9.58 -24.03 14.89
CA THR A 12 8.45 -23.53 14.08
C THR A 12 8.25 -22.04 14.44
N PRO A 13 8.26 -21.13 13.44
CA PRO A 13 8.04 -19.71 13.73
C PRO A 13 6.65 -19.52 14.35
N PRO A 14 6.48 -18.57 15.29
CA PRO A 14 5.19 -18.29 15.93
C PRO A 14 4.14 -17.94 14.88
N PRO A 15 2.84 -18.22 15.13
CA PRO A 15 1.77 -17.92 14.21
C PRO A 15 1.75 -16.43 13.89
N VAL A 16 1.86 -16.09 12.59
CA VAL A 16 1.85 -14.70 12.13
C VAL A 16 0.42 -14.19 12.22
N GLU A 17 0.18 -13.18 13.09
CA GLU A 17 -1.10 -12.49 13.13
C GLU A 17 -1.39 -11.86 11.77
N THR A 18 -2.57 -12.14 11.22
CA THR A 18 -3.01 -11.62 9.93
C THR A 18 -4.19 -10.66 10.09
N LEU A 19 -4.32 -9.72 9.15
CA LEU A 19 -5.43 -8.79 9.04
C LEU A 19 -6.09 -8.96 7.67
N THR A 20 -7.43 -8.91 7.66
CA THR A 20 -8.19 -8.86 6.40
C THR A 20 -8.59 -7.43 6.11
N VAL A 21 -8.25 -6.96 4.91
CA VAL A 21 -8.61 -5.66 4.36
C VAL A 21 -9.25 -5.85 2.99
N LYS A 22 -9.95 -4.85 2.48
CA LYS A 22 -10.45 -4.87 1.10
C LYS A 22 -9.70 -3.85 0.25
N VAL A 23 -9.31 -4.23 -0.95
CA VAL A 23 -8.69 -3.35 -1.95
C VAL A 23 -9.57 -3.37 -3.19
N ASP A 24 -10.17 -2.23 -3.53
CA ASP A 24 -11.12 -2.07 -4.64
C ASP A 24 -12.22 -3.16 -4.62
N GLY A 25 -12.75 -3.47 -3.43
CA GLY A 25 -13.78 -4.50 -3.21
C GLY A 25 -13.27 -5.93 -3.04
N LYS A 26 -12.00 -6.24 -3.36
CA LYS A 26 -11.40 -7.56 -3.21
C LYS A 26 -10.85 -7.74 -1.79
N ALA A 27 -11.31 -8.75 -1.07
CA ALA A 27 -10.78 -9.09 0.25
C ALA A 27 -9.38 -9.73 0.13
N VAL A 28 -8.46 -9.26 0.95
CA VAL A 28 -7.07 -9.74 1.02
C VAL A 28 -6.65 -9.88 2.47
N THR A 29 -6.04 -11.01 2.77
CA THR A 29 -5.46 -11.29 4.09
C THR A 29 -3.95 -11.09 4.02
N VAL A 30 -3.42 -10.22 4.86
CA VAL A 30 -1.99 -9.88 4.91
C VAL A 30 -1.49 -9.95 6.35
N PRO A 31 -0.18 -10.16 6.56
CA PRO A 31 0.41 -10.08 7.89
C PRO A 31 0.14 -8.72 8.53
N LYS A 32 -0.17 -8.70 9.83
CA LYS A 32 -0.31 -7.46 10.61
C LYS A 32 1.01 -6.69 10.70
N LEU A 33 2.13 -7.44 10.76
CA LEU A 33 3.48 -6.91 10.79
C LEU A 33 4.27 -7.46 9.59
N SER A 34 5.02 -6.60 8.95
CA SER A 34 5.93 -6.94 7.85
C SER A 34 7.34 -6.44 8.17
N PRO A 35 8.40 -7.11 7.70
CA PRO A 35 9.75 -6.63 7.92
C PRO A 35 10.00 -5.32 7.17
N ASP A 36 10.63 -4.36 7.82
CA ASP A 36 11.17 -3.15 7.20
C ASP A 36 12.53 -3.43 6.53
N HIS A 37 13.17 -2.38 6.02
CA HIS A 37 14.49 -2.45 5.37
C HIS A 37 15.62 -2.95 6.30
N THR A 38 15.44 -2.94 7.62
CA THR A 38 16.39 -3.45 8.62
C THR A 38 16.04 -4.87 9.06
N GLY A 39 14.92 -5.42 8.62
CA GLY A 39 14.37 -6.70 9.08
C GLY A 39 13.53 -6.60 10.35
N LYS A 40 13.35 -5.40 10.92
CA LYS A 40 12.48 -5.18 12.08
C LYS A 40 11.01 -5.27 11.66
N LEU A 41 10.21 -5.98 12.45
CA LEU A 41 8.77 -6.07 12.22
C LEU A 41 8.07 -4.74 12.55
N VAL A 42 7.44 -4.17 11.54
CA VAL A 42 6.65 -2.93 11.62
C VAL A 42 5.24 -3.18 11.10
N PRO A 43 4.25 -2.36 11.47
CA PRO A 43 2.90 -2.50 10.93
C PRO A 43 2.91 -2.49 9.39
N THR A 44 2.21 -3.47 8.79
CA THR A 44 2.04 -3.56 7.34
C THR A 44 1.31 -2.31 6.84
N ASN A 45 1.78 -1.71 5.76
CA ASN A 45 1.20 -0.50 5.18
C ASN A 45 0.23 -0.80 4.03
N MET A 46 -0.55 0.22 3.63
CA MET A 46 -1.57 0.06 2.59
C MET A 46 -1.01 -0.37 1.24
N ILE A 47 0.20 0.09 0.85
CA ILE A 47 0.78 -0.26 -0.45
C ILE A 47 1.14 -1.76 -0.50
N GLN A 48 1.61 -2.33 0.61
CA GLN A 48 1.89 -3.76 0.70
C GLN A 48 0.60 -4.59 0.60
N ALA A 49 -0.50 -4.12 1.21
CA ALA A 49 -1.81 -4.75 1.06
C ALA A 49 -2.33 -4.67 -0.38
N CYS A 50 -2.14 -3.53 -1.07
CA CYS A 50 -2.49 -3.38 -2.48
C CYS A 50 -1.69 -4.35 -3.37
N PHE A 51 -0.39 -4.49 -3.14
CA PHE A 51 0.44 -5.46 -3.89
C PHE A 51 0.02 -6.90 -3.64
N ALA A 52 -0.31 -7.27 -2.40
CA ALA A 52 -0.85 -8.58 -2.07
C ALA A 52 -2.20 -8.84 -2.75
N ALA A 53 -3.00 -7.80 -3.01
CA ALA A 53 -4.24 -7.87 -3.79
C ALA A 53 -4.02 -8.03 -5.30
N GLY A 54 -2.78 -7.87 -5.78
CA GLY A 54 -2.44 -7.78 -7.20
C GLY A 54 -2.75 -6.42 -7.82
N THR A 55 -2.96 -5.39 -6.99
CA THR A 55 -3.23 -4.01 -7.43
C THR A 55 -1.96 -3.18 -7.35
N MET A 56 -1.45 -2.75 -8.52
CA MET A 56 -0.31 -1.85 -8.59
C MET A 56 -0.76 -0.43 -8.19
N VAL A 57 -0.06 0.15 -7.23
CA VAL A 57 -0.19 1.56 -6.84
C VAL A 57 1.07 2.29 -7.28
N PRO A 58 0.96 3.33 -8.14
CA PRO A 58 2.12 4.05 -8.64
C PRO A 58 2.86 4.75 -7.49
N HIS A 59 4.19 4.74 -7.55
CA HIS A 59 5.05 5.34 -6.52
C HIS A 59 6.45 5.59 -7.06
N TYR A 60 7.15 6.59 -6.52
CA TYR A 60 8.56 6.86 -6.82
C TYR A 60 9.46 6.61 -5.62
N CYS A 61 9.08 7.09 -4.45
CA CYS A 61 9.93 7.10 -3.26
C CYS A 61 9.77 5.87 -2.34
N TYR A 62 8.97 4.88 -2.72
CA TYR A 62 8.81 3.64 -1.95
C TYR A 62 9.64 2.52 -2.56
N HIS A 63 10.41 1.86 -1.71
CA HIS A 63 11.08 0.60 -2.03
C HIS A 63 11.10 -0.28 -0.78
N PRO A 64 10.80 -1.60 -0.88
CA PRO A 64 10.69 -2.47 0.31
C PRO A 64 11.99 -2.63 1.10
N LYS A 65 13.14 -2.35 0.48
CA LYS A 65 14.47 -2.44 1.12
C LYS A 65 15.06 -1.09 1.52
N LEU A 66 14.27 -0.01 1.51
CA LEU A 66 14.72 1.33 1.86
C LEU A 66 13.76 1.95 2.89
N PRO A 67 14.24 2.94 3.69
CA PRO A 67 13.38 3.72 4.57
C PRO A 67 12.24 4.40 3.79
N ILE A 68 11.04 4.44 4.39
CA ILE A 68 9.88 5.08 3.78
C ILE A 68 10.06 6.60 3.83
N ALA A 69 10.20 7.24 2.67
CA ALA A 69 10.34 8.70 2.56
C ALA A 69 8.98 9.42 2.56
N GLY A 70 7.95 8.86 1.92
CA GLY A 70 6.59 9.42 1.87
C GLY A 70 6.46 10.76 1.14
N ASN A 71 7.42 11.17 0.31
CA ASN A 71 7.54 12.51 -0.25
C ASN A 71 6.86 12.70 -1.61
N CYS A 72 6.87 11.68 -2.48
CA CYS A 72 6.44 11.83 -3.87
C CYS A 72 4.93 12.00 -4.03
N ARG A 73 4.12 11.57 -3.07
CA ARG A 73 2.65 11.64 -3.09
C ARG A 73 1.97 10.85 -4.22
N MET A 74 2.70 10.18 -5.08
CA MET A 74 2.14 9.42 -6.19
C MET A 74 1.27 8.23 -5.72
N CYS A 75 1.55 7.67 -4.54
CA CYS A 75 0.81 6.56 -3.96
C CYS A 75 -0.43 6.96 -3.15
N LEU A 76 -0.99 8.15 -3.37
CA LEU A 76 -2.24 8.56 -2.71
C LEU A 76 -3.40 7.63 -3.08
N VAL A 77 -4.17 7.25 -2.07
CA VAL A 77 -5.38 6.43 -2.17
C VAL A 77 -6.46 6.98 -1.24
N GLU A 78 -7.72 6.72 -1.55
CA GLU A 78 -8.79 6.90 -0.60
C GLU A 78 -8.96 5.64 0.24
N PHE A 79 -9.47 5.77 1.46
CA PHE A 79 -9.71 4.63 2.32
C PHE A 79 -10.89 4.88 3.26
N GLY A 80 -11.43 3.81 3.80
CA GLY A 80 -12.43 3.83 4.85
C GLY A 80 -12.11 2.79 5.91
N THR A 81 -12.59 3.05 7.11
CA THR A 81 -12.49 2.12 8.23
C THR A 81 -13.87 1.81 8.77
N PRO A 82 -14.08 0.65 9.44
CA PRO A 82 -15.32 0.38 10.11
C PRO A 82 -15.69 1.51 11.06
N ALA A 83 -16.89 2.07 10.92
CA ALA A 83 -17.40 3.10 11.81
C ALA A 83 -17.57 2.48 13.21
N LEU A 84 -17.03 3.14 14.22
CA LEU A 84 -17.15 2.70 15.61
C LEU A 84 -18.28 3.46 16.29
N GLY A 85 -19.16 2.71 16.97
CA GLY A 85 -20.16 3.28 17.88
C GLY A 85 -19.56 3.77 19.20
N PRO A 86 -20.40 4.32 20.10
CA PRO A 86 -19.96 4.78 21.43
C PRO A 86 -19.23 3.70 22.24
N ASP A 87 -19.63 2.43 22.05
CA ASP A 87 -19.05 1.26 22.72
C ASP A 87 -17.77 0.72 22.06
N ARG A 88 -17.20 1.48 21.10
CA ARG A 88 -16.04 1.06 20.27
C ARG A 88 -16.26 -0.24 19.47
N LYS A 89 -17.52 -0.64 19.29
CA LYS A 89 -17.88 -1.77 18.42
C LYS A 89 -18.20 -1.26 17.02
N PRO A 90 -17.92 -2.06 15.98
CA PRO A 90 -18.30 -1.68 14.62
C PRO A 90 -19.81 -1.49 14.49
N VAL A 91 -20.23 -0.37 13.91
CA VAL A 91 -21.61 -0.16 13.53
C VAL A 91 -21.92 -1.06 12.36
N MET A 92 -22.97 -1.88 12.46
CA MET A 92 -23.38 -2.81 11.41
C MET A 92 -24.49 -2.21 10.55
N ASN A 93 -24.44 -2.50 9.26
CA ASN A 93 -25.55 -2.24 8.33
C ASN A 93 -26.66 -3.28 8.55
N PRO A 94 -27.88 -3.04 8.02
CA PRO A 94 -28.97 -4.01 8.09
C PRO A 94 -28.68 -5.37 7.46
N ASP A 95 -27.71 -5.44 6.54
CA ASP A 95 -27.24 -6.65 5.86
C ASP A 95 -26.17 -7.43 6.64
N GLY A 96 -25.85 -7.00 7.87
CA GLY A 96 -24.85 -7.63 8.74
C GLY A 96 -23.39 -7.32 8.39
N THR A 97 -23.15 -6.39 7.45
CA THR A 97 -21.79 -5.92 7.12
C THR A 97 -21.41 -4.70 7.98
N PRO A 98 -20.12 -4.50 8.32
CA PRO A 98 -19.70 -3.30 9.03
C PRO A 98 -19.89 -2.06 8.15
N LYS A 99 -20.48 -1.01 8.71
CA LYS A 99 -20.61 0.29 8.04
C LYS A 99 -19.22 0.91 7.91
N ILE A 100 -18.81 1.22 6.68
CA ILE A 100 -17.51 1.84 6.42
C ILE A 100 -17.64 3.36 6.45
N ALA A 101 -16.86 4.00 7.33
CA ALA A 101 -16.69 5.45 7.35
C ALA A 101 -15.49 5.81 6.45
N LYS A 102 -15.79 6.43 5.30
CA LYS A 102 -14.76 6.89 4.36
C LYS A 102 -14.00 8.08 4.99
N SER A 103 -12.67 8.04 4.91
CA SER A 103 -11.84 9.15 5.36
C SER A 103 -12.07 10.38 4.46
N PRO A 104 -12.21 11.59 5.03
CA PRO A 104 -12.34 12.82 4.24
C PRO A 104 -11.02 13.23 3.58
N ARG A 105 -9.91 12.64 3.99
CA ARG A 105 -8.58 12.93 3.46
C ARG A 105 -7.95 11.66 2.86
N PRO A 106 -7.28 11.78 1.71
CA PRO A 106 -6.53 10.67 1.13
C PRO A 106 -5.35 10.29 2.03
N ALA A 107 -4.88 9.06 1.88
CA ALA A 107 -3.72 8.55 2.59
C ALA A 107 -2.55 8.31 1.65
N ILE A 108 -1.34 8.41 2.19
CA ILE A 108 -0.10 8.00 1.54
C ILE A 108 0.04 6.49 1.76
N ALA A 109 -0.26 5.68 0.75
CA ALA A 109 -0.33 4.23 0.90
C ALA A 109 0.98 3.60 1.39
N CYS A 110 2.13 4.16 1.03
CA CYS A 110 3.44 3.63 1.44
C CYS A 110 3.77 3.88 2.93
N ALA A 111 3.14 4.88 3.57
CA ALA A 111 3.44 5.27 4.94
C ALA A 111 2.27 5.06 5.92
N THR A 112 1.09 4.68 5.43
CA THR A 112 -0.10 4.51 6.28
C THR A 112 -0.31 3.04 6.60
N PRO A 113 -0.29 2.66 7.89
CA PRO A 113 -0.54 1.29 8.30
C PRO A 113 -1.99 0.87 8.05
N ILE A 114 -2.19 -0.42 7.80
CA ILE A 114 -3.52 -1.01 7.69
C ILE A 114 -4.16 -1.24 9.06
N SER A 115 -5.48 -1.28 9.07
CA SER A 115 -6.28 -1.67 10.24
C SER A 115 -7.33 -2.74 9.87
N PRO A 116 -7.82 -3.52 10.85
CA PRO A 116 -8.81 -4.56 10.59
C PRO A 116 -10.05 -4.01 9.89
N GLY A 117 -10.50 -4.68 8.83
CA GLY A 117 -11.70 -4.31 8.09
C GLY A 117 -11.58 -3.02 7.27
N MET A 118 -10.38 -2.47 7.12
CA MET A 118 -10.13 -1.30 6.27
C MET A 118 -10.47 -1.60 4.81
N GLU A 119 -11.05 -0.62 4.12
CA GLU A 119 -11.26 -0.65 2.68
C GLU A 119 -10.40 0.43 2.01
N ILE A 120 -9.66 0.04 0.98
CA ILE A 120 -8.72 0.90 0.22
C ILE A 120 -9.26 1.02 -1.20
N TYR A 121 -9.33 2.25 -1.71
CA TYR A 121 -9.85 2.57 -3.03
C TYR A 121 -8.76 3.21 -3.86
N THR A 122 -8.32 2.52 -4.92
CA THR A 122 -7.18 2.95 -5.75
C THR A 122 -7.56 3.54 -7.10
N LYS A 123 -8.86 3.43 -7.48
CA LYS A 123 -9.34 3.78 -8.84
C LYS A 123 -10.49 4.80 -8.84
N THR A 124 -10.69 5.54 -7.76
CA THR A 124 -11.74 6.56 -7.72
C THR A 124 -11.38 7.78 -8.57
N PRO A 125 -12.36 8.58 -9.02
CA PRO A 125 -12.10 9.84 -9.73
C PRO A 125 -11.19 10.79 -8.94
N ALA A 126 -11.36 10.86 -7.61
CA ALA A 126 -10.52 11.68 -6.74
C ALA A 126 -9.06 11.19 -6.72
N VAL A 127 -8.83 9.86 -6.67
CA VAL A 127 -7.49 9.28 -6.75
C VAL A 127 -6.85 9.57 -8.11
N LYS A 128 -7.62 9.48 -9.21
CA LYS A 128 -7.14 9.83 -10.55
C LYS A 128 -6.67 11.29 -10.57
N GLN A 129 -7.52 12.22 -10.20
CA GLN A 129 -7.22 13.64 -10.18
C GLN A 129 -5.98 13.99 -9.31
N MET A 130 -5.82 13.32 -8.17
CA MET A 130 -4.65 13.53 -7.32
C MET A 130 -3.35 13.07 -8.00
N ARG A 131 -3.37 11.95 -8.72
CA ARG A 131 -2.19 11.44 -9.46
C ARG A 131 -1.85 12.34 -10.64
N GLU A 132 -2.84 12.79 -11.38
CA GLU A 132 -2.69 13.80 -12.44
C GLU A 132 -1.99 15.05 -11.91
N GLY A 133 -2.48 15.63 -10.83
CA GLY A 133 -1.85 16.80 -10.21
C GLY A 133 -0.41 16.58 -9.71
N VAL A 134 -0.09 15.38 -9.22
CA VAL A 134 1.30 15.03 -8.86
C VAL A 134 2.19 14.98 -10.10
N LEU A 135 1.72 14.36 -11.19
CA LEU A 135 2.46 14.29 -12.45
C LEU A 135 2.66 15.67 -13.07
N GLU A 136 1.62 16.52 -13.09
CA GLU A 136 1.73 17.91 -13.52
C GLU A 136 2.79 18.67 -12.73
N SER A 137 2.79 18.52 -11.41
CA SER A 137 3.79 19.16 -10.53
C SER A 137 5.21 18.67 -10.80
N LEU A 138 5.40 17.40 -11.16
CA LEU A 138 6.70 16.86 -11.53
C LEU A 138 7.16 17.32 -12.91
N LEU A 139 6.23 17.47 -13.84
CA LEU A 139 6.53 17.80 -15.24
C LEU A 139 6.74 19.29 -15.50
N ILE A 140 6.15 20.19 -14.69
CA ILE A 140 6.15 21.62 -14.94
C ILE A 140 7.55 22.25 -15.07
N ASN A 141 8.55 21.69 -14.39
CA ASN A 141 9.95 22.12 -14.47
C ASN A 141 10.89 21.00 -14.95
N HIS A 142 10.32 19.92 -15.49
CA HIS A 142 11.13 18.81 -16.00
C HIS A 142 11.71 19.11 -17.37
N PRO A 143 13.00 18.85 -17.63
CA PRO A 143 13.60 19.05 -18.95
C PRO A 143 12.93 18.21 -20.05
N LEU A 144 12.74 18.76 -21.23
CA LEU A 144 12.18 18.05 -22.40
C LEU A 144 13.27 17.35 -23.22
N ASP A 145 14.28 16.81 -22.56
CA ASP A 145 15.49 16.23 -23.17
C ASP A 145 15.45 14.69 -23.20
N CYS A 146 14.25 14.11 -23.28
CA CYS A 146 14.09 12.64 -23.33
C CYS A 146 14.97 11.94 -24.37
N PRO A 147 15.17 12.46 -25.60
CA PRO A 147 15.99 11.78 -26.61
C PRO A 147 17.47 11.64 -26.25
N ILE A 148 17.99 12.47 -25.34
CA ILE A 148 19.39 12.46 -24.89
C ILE A 148 19.52 12.10 -23.40
N CYS A 149 18.42 11.76 -22.74
CA CYS A 149 18.39 11.39 -21.34
C CYS A 149 18.75 9.90 -21.16
N ASP A 150 19.70 9.61 -20.28
CA ASP A 150 20.12 8.24 -19.98
C ASP A 150 19.01 7.36 -19.41
N GLN A 151 17.95 7.96 -18.85
CA GLN A 151 16.81 7.27 -18.28
C GLN A 151 15.70 6.95 -19.30
N ALA A 152 15.83 7.42 -20.55
CA ALA A 152 14.82 7.21 -21.60
C ALA A 152 14.56 5.72 -21.84
N GLY A 153 13.28 5.34 -21.94
CA GLY A 153 12.86 3.94 -22.16
C GLY A 153 12.67 3.11 -20.88
N GLU A 154 13.25 3.52 -19.73
CA GLU A 154 13.02 2.89 -18.42
C GLU A 154 12.60 3.92 -17.33
N CYS A 155 12.18 5.10 -17.77
CA CYS A 155 11.82 6.20 -16.91
C CYS A 155 10.40 6.04 -16.35
N LYS A 156 10.28 5.89 -15.04
CA LYS A 156 8.96 5.81 -14.37
C LYS A 156 8.11 7.07 -14.58
N LEU A 157 8.70 8.23 -14.80
CA LEU A 157 7.94 9.45 -15.08
C LEU A 157 7.25 9.35 -16.45
N GLN A 158 7.95 8.83 -17.48
CA GLN A 158 7.36 8.57 -18.80
C GLN A 158 6.22 7.55 -18.70
N GLU A 159 6.46 6.39 -18.08
CA GLU A 159 5.45 5.34 -17.90
C GLU A 159 4.21 5.89 -17.17
N TYR A 160 4.40 6.55 -16.04
CA TYR A 160 3.28 7.04 -15.24
C TYR A 160 2.55 8.23 -15.88
N SER A 161 3.22 9.01 -16.73
CA SER A 161 2.55 10.07 -17.50
C SER A 161 1.57 9.50 -18.52
N VAL A 162 1.90 8.34 -19.10
CA VAL A 162 1.01 7.61 -20.03
C VAL A 162 -0.13 6.92 -19.26
N ASP A 163 0.19 6.24 -18.15
CA ASP A 163 -0.76 5.39 -17.44
C ASP A 163 -1.74 6.18 -16.55
N TYR A 164 -1.31 7.32 -15.99
CA TYR A 164 -2.01 8.06 -14.94
C TYR A 164 -2.12 9.56 -15.21
N GLY A 165 -1.53 10.08 -16.26
CA GLY A 165 -1.64 11.46 -16.68
C GLY A 165 -2.98 11.80 -17.36
N GLN A 166 -3.11 13.05 -17.84
CA GLN A 166 -4.26 13.53 -18.62
C GLN A 166 -4.20 13.04 -20.06
#